data_d4ac2adc7f9bce1d19645a5826c54e0c
#
_entry.id   d4ac2adc7f9bce1d19645a5826c54e0c
#
_cell.length_a   1.000
_cell.length_b   1.000
_cell.length_c   1.000
_cell.angle_alpha   90.00
_cell.angle_beta   90.00
_cell.angle_gamma   90.00
#
_symmetry.space_group_name_H-M   'P 1'
#
loop_
_entity.id
_entity.type
_entity.pdbx_description
1 polymer ?
#
loop_
_entity_poly.entity_id
_entity_poly.type
_entity_poly.pdbx_seq_one_letter_code
_entity_poly.pdbx_strand_id
1 'polypeptide(L)'
;IEPILIDNILMEIINFLIEHYYLSIPLLTVIILLILSNAKKGGKKISCQTLISMSNQDKALIIDIRDSESFNTGHITASKNIPSNELSRRINEITDKDKFIILVCDMGSMSPNAGEALKKEGFENVCLLKGGINQWRIDNLPLI
;
A
#
# COMPACT_ATOMS: atom_id res chain seq x y z
N ILE A 1 -22.28 25.17 21.73
CA ILE A 1 -21.11 25.50 22.61
C ILE A 1 -19.84 24.84 22.05
N GLU A 2 -19.89 23.59 21.60
CA GLU A 2 -18.72 22.87 21.05
C GLU A 2 -18.09 23.49 19.77
N PRO A 3 -18.83 23.95 18.74
CA PRO A 3 -18.22 24.52 17.56
C PRO A 3 -17.45 25.81 17.84
N ILE A 4 -17.92 26.68 18.73
CA ILE A 4 -17.27 27.94 19.08
C ILE A 4 -15.93 27.70 19.81
N LEU A 5 -15.85 26.65 20.62
CA LEU A 5 -14.63 26.28 21.33
C LEU A 5 -13.55 25.78 20.35
N ILE A 6 -13.96 24.97 19.36
CA ILE A 6 -13.07 24.44 18.33
C ILE A 6 -12.53 25.59 17.47
N ASP A 7 -13.38 26.53 17.08
CA ASP A 7 -12.98 27.67 16.26
C ASP A 7 -11.97 28.57 17.01
N ASN A 8 -12.16 28.80 18.31
CA ASN A 8 -11.21 29.55 19.11
C ASN A 8 -9.84 28.86 19.23
N ILE A 9 -9.83 27.57 19.52
CA ILE A 9 -8.57 26.78 19.58
C ILE A 9 -7.87 26.77 18.22
N LEU A 10 -8.62 26.63 17.14
CA LEU A 10 -8.05 26.65 15.78
C LEU A 10 -7.41 28.00 15.46
N MET A 11 -8.06 29.11 15.84
CA MET A 11 -7.53 30.45 15.66
C MET A 11 -6.25 30.70 16.48
N GLU A 12 -6.19 30.20 17.71
CA GLU A 12 -4.97 30.29 18.54
C GLU A 12 -3.80 29.51 17.92
N ILE A 13 -4.06 28.30 17.39
CA ILE A 13 -3.03 27.50 16.71
C ILE A 13 -2.54 28.22 15.45
N ILE A 14 -3.45 28.78 14.65
CA ILE A 14 -3.10 29.51 13.42
C ILE A 14 -2.24 30.74 13.77
N ASN A 15 -2.64 31.53 14.77
CA ASN A 15 -1.88 32.68 15.19
C ASN A 15 -0.48 32.29 15.70
N PHE A 16 -0.38 31.23 16.49
CA PHE A 16 0.91 30.71 16.94
C PHE A 16 1.80 30.29 15.76
N LEU A 17 1.25 29.60 14.74
CA LEU A 17 1.99 29.20 13.57
C LEU A 17 2.48 30.38 12.72
N ILE A 18 1.68 31.45 12.64
CA ILE A 18 2.03 32.70 11.95
C ILE A 18 3.10 33.47 12.72
N GLU A 19 2.97 33.58 14.01
CA GLU A 19 3.92 34.30 14.87
C GLU A 19 5.31 33.64 14.88
N HIS A 20 5.34 32.31 14.75
CA HIS A 20 6.56 31.50 14.72
C HIS A 20 6.83 30.90 13.31
N TYR A 21 6.56 31.67 12.25
CA TYR A 21 6.66 31.19 10.85
C TYR A 21 8.03 30.62 10.49
N TYR A 22 9.11 31.14 11.09
CA TYR A 22 10.49 30.66 10.88
C TYR A 22 10.73 29.22 11.38
N LEU A 23 9.91 28.71 12.30
CA LEU A 23 9.90 27.31 12.73
C LEU A 23 8.83 26.50 12.02
N SER A 24 7.67 27.09 11.78
CA SER A 24 6.51 26.43 11.18
C SER A 24 6.74 26.06 9.72
N ILE A 25 7.39 26.93 8.93
CA ILE A 25 7.65 26.67 7.51
C ILE A 25 8.60 25.47 7.31
N PRO A 26 9.78 25.37 7.96
CA PRO A 26 10.62 24.20 7.85
C PRO A 26 9.93 22.91 8.30
N LEU A 27 9.17 22.95 9.39
CA LEU A 27 8.43 21.80 9.91
C LEU A 27 7.39 21.31 8.89
N LEU A 28 6.58 22.21 8.34
CA LEU A 28 5.58 21.87 7.30
C LEU A 28 6.25 21.32 6.05
N THR A 29 7.39 21.88 5.65
CA THR A 29 8.15 21.38 4.50
C THR A 29 8.60 19.94 4.73
N VAL A 30 9.16 19.63 5.90
CA VAL A 30 9.57 18.26 6.26
C VAL A 30 8.38 17.31 6.27
N ILE A 31 7.24 17.71 6.85
CA ILE A 31 6.02 16.90 6.89
C ILE A 31 5.53 16.60 5.47
N ILE A 32 5.48 17.60 4.59
CA ILE A 32 5.08 17.43 3.18
C ILE A 32 6.04 16.49 2.47
N LEU A 33 7.35 16.65 2.63
CA LEU A 33 8.35 15.77 2.02
C LEU A 33 8.22 14.33 2.52
N LEU A 34 7.93 14.10 3.80
CA LEU A 34 7.68 12.77 4.35
C LEU A 34 6.42 12.14 3.78
N ILE A 35 5.33 12.91 3.64
CA ILE A 35 4.08 12.42 3.04
C ILE A 35 4.30 12.05 1.57
N LEU A 36 4.98 12.90 0.80
CA LEU A 36 5.29 12.64 -0.62
C LEU A 36 6.23 11.45 -0.79
N SER A 37 7.21 11.29 0.08
CA SER A 37 8.12 10.14 0.08
C SER A 37 7.39 8.83 0.34
N ASN A 38 6.50 8.79 1.35
CA ASN A 38 5.72 7.60 1.66
C ASN A 38 4.67 7.25 0.60
N ALA A 39 4.12 8.24 -0.10
CA ALA A 39 3.11 8.01 -1.13
C ALA A 39 3.64 7.21 -2.34
N LYS A 40 4.95 7.22 -2.59
CA LYS A 40 5.61 6.52 -3.70
C LYS A 40 6.26 5.19 -3.30
N LYS A 41 6.23 4.83 -2.01
CA LYS A 41 6.84 3.59 -1.54
C LYS A 41 6.19 2.34 -2.12
N GLY A 42 7.00 1.41 -2.52
CA GLY A 42 6.62 0.04 -2.83
C GLY A 42 6.00 -0.20 -4.20
N GLY A 43 5.45 0.80 -4.87
CA GLY A 43 4.84 0.63 -6.18
C GLY A 43 3.53 1.38 -6.37
N LYS A 44 2.97 1.30 -7.57
CA LYS A 44 1.70 1.93 -7.93
C LYS A 44 0.54 1.20 -7.27
N LYS A 45 -0.34 1.93 -6.59
CA LYS A 45 -1.59 1.37 -6.05
C LYS A 45 -2.61 1.21 -7.17
N ILE A 46 -3.21 0.02 -7.26
CA ILE A 46 -4.23 -0.32 -8.25
C ILE A 46 -5.53 -0.75 -7.57
N SER A 47 -6.66 -0.59 -8.28
CA SER A 47 -7.98 -1.05 -7.82
C SER A 47 -8.18 -2.55 -8.05
N CYS A 48 -9.20 -3.12 -7.40
CA CYS A 48 -9.60 -4.51 -7.63
C CYS A 48 -9.95 -4.77 -9.10
N GLN A 49 -10.65 -3.86 -9.77
CA GLN A 49 -11.00 -3.98 -11.19
C GLN A 49 -9.77 -4.01 -12.10
N THR A 50 -8.77 -3.18 -11.79
CA THR A 50 -7.50 -3.18 -12.55
C THR A 50 -6.76 -4.50 -12.36
N LEU A 51 -6.71 -5.04 -11.14
CA LEU A 51 -6.11 -6.34 -10.85
C LEU A 51 -6.81 -7.44 -11.67
N ILE A 52 -8.14 -7.51 -11.64
CA ILE A 52 -8.93 -8.49 -12.39
C ILE A 52 -8.62 -8.40 -13.89
N SER A 53 -8.61 -7.19 -14.44
CA SER A 53 -8.30 -6.99 -15.87
C SER A 53 -6.90 -7.46 -16.23
N MET A 54 -5.90 -7.16 -15.41
CA MET A 54 -4.51 -7.58 -15.64
C MET A 54 -4.33 -9.10 -15.48
N SER A 55 -5.00 -9.69 -14.49
CA SER A 55 -4.98 -11.13 -14.26
C SER A 55 -5.62 -11.89 -15.41
N ASN A 56 -6.77 -11.46 -15.90
CA ASN A 56 -7.48 -12.08 -17.03
C ASN A 56 -6.68 -12.01 -18.35
N GLN A 57 -5.78 -11.03 -18.49
CA GLN A 57 -4.90 -10.88 -19.65
C GLN A 57 -3.56 -11.60 -19.48
N ASP A 58 -3.38 -12.37 -18.42
CA ASP A 58 -2.12 -13.04 -18.04
C ASP A 58 -0.91 -12.07 -17.95
N LYS A 59 -1.18 -10.81 -17.61
CA LYS A 59 -0.15 -9.74 -17.48
C LYS A 59 0.35 -9.56 -16.05
N ALA A 60 -0.27 -10.21 -15.07
CA ALA A 60 0.03 -10.03 -13.67
C ALA A 60 0.24 -11.35 -12.94
N LEU A 61 1.18 -11.33 -12.00
CA LEU A 61 1.36 -12.35 -10.98
C LEU A 61 0.90 -11.78 -9.65
N ILE A 62 -0.05 -12.43 -9.01
CA ILE A 62 -0.62 -12.00 -7.73
C ILE A 62 0.13 -12.69 -6.61
N ILE A 63 0.74 -11.92 -5.72
CA ILE A 63 1.47 -12.42 -4.54
C ILE A 63 0.73 -11.96 -3.29
N ASP A 64 0.17 -12.91 -2.56
CA ASP A 64 -0.43 -12.67 -1.25
C ASP A 64 0.66 -12.77 -0.18
N ILE A 65 0.94 -11.65 0.49
CA ILE A 65 2.01 -11.54 1.50
C ILE A 65 1.51 -11.72 2.93
N ARG A 66 0.24 -12.11 3.11
CA ARG A 66 -0.30 -12.49 4.41
C ARG A 66 0.32 -13.79 4.90
N ASP A 67 0.16 -14.08 6.19
CA ASP A 67 0.50 -15.38 6.73
C ASP A 67 -0.31 -16.51 6.08
N SER A 68 0.19 -17.73 6.16
CA SER A 68 -0.42 -18.90 5.51
C SER A 68 -1.81 -19.24 6.08
N GLU A 69 -2.07 -18.95 7.34
CA GLU A 69 -3.36 -19.18 7.97
C GLU A 69 -4.41 -18.24 7.37
N SER A 70 -4.12 -16.95 7.30
CA SER A 70 -4.99 -15.94 6.66
C SER A 70 -5.23 -16.24 5.18
N PHE A 71 -4.20 -16.69 4.46
CA PHE A 71 -4.32 -17.11 3.07
C PHE A 71 -5.28 -18.29 2.89
N ASN A 72 -5.19 -19.30 3.76
CA ASN A 72 -6.05 -20.49 3.72
C ASN A 72 -7.50 -20.20 4.10
N THR A 73 -7.79 -19.13 4.83
CA THR A 73 -9.18 -18.71 5.14
C THR A 73 -9.89 -18.08 3.95
N GLY A 74 -9.17 -17.71 2.91
CA GLY A 74 -9.70 -17.15 1.67
C GLY A 74 -8.70 -16.21 1.00
N HIS A 75 -8.46 -16.44 -0.30
CA HIS A 75 -7.51 -15.68 -1.10
C HIS A 75 -8.04 -15.44 -2.52
N ILE A 76 -7.39 -14.54 -3.25
CA ILE A 76 -7.73 -14.23 -4.64
C ILE A 76 -7.30 -15.40 -5.53
N THR A 77 -8.17 -15.82 -6.43
CA THR A 77 -7.88 -16.89 -7.39
C THR A 77 -6.56 -16.63 -8.13
N ALA A 78 -5.77 -17.69 -8.31
CA ALA A 78 -4.44 -17.65 -8.92
C ALA A 78 -3.39 -16.85 -8.17
N SER A 79 -3.64 -16.43 -6.93
CA SER A 79 -2.62 -15.81 -6.08
C SER A 79 -1.69 -16.87 -5.48
N LYS A 80 -0.40 -16.50 -5.37
CA LYS A 80 0.62 -17.32 -4.70
C LYS A 80 0.90 -16.72 -3.33
N ASN A 81 0.88 -17.54 -2.29
CA ASN A 81 1.21 -17.09 -0.95
C ASN A 81 2.73 -17.08 -0.72
N ILE A 82 3.27 -15.91 -0.44
CA ILE A 82 4.64 -15.72 0.03
C ILE A 82 4.57 -14.71 1.17
N PRO A 83 4.51 -15.16 2.43
CA PRO A 83 4.44 -14.27 3.60
C PRO A 83 5.54 -13.21 3.59
N SER A 84 5.21 -12.01 4.05
CA SER A 84 6.12 -10.86 4.00
C SER A 84 7.48 -11.09 4.67
N ASN A 85 7.52 -11.88 5.75
CA ASN A 85 8.75 -12.28 6.46
C ASN A 85 9.58 -13.31 5.68
N GLU A 86 9.01 -14.01 4.71
CA GLU A 86 9.69 -14.99 3.86
C GLU A 86 10.04 -14.44 2.47
N LEU A 87 9.52 -13.28 2.11
CA LEU A 87 9.61 -12.73 0.76
C LEU A 87 11.05 -12.65 0.26
N SER A 88 11.97 -12.12 1.06
CA SER A 88 13.38 -12.00 0.67
C SER A 88 14.07 -13.34 0.44
N ARG A 89 13.70 -14.37 1.22
CA ARG A 89 14.25 -15.72 1.07
C ARG A 89 13.66 -16.45 -0.14
N ARG A 90 12.38 -16.21 -0.43
CA ARG A 90 11.62 -16.91 -1.46
C ARG A 90 11.46 -16.11 -2.76
N ILE A 91 12.21 -15.04 -2.91
CA ILE A 91 12.12 -14.14 -4.06
C ILE A 91 12.41 -14.86 -5.39
N ASN A 92 13.26 -15.89 -5.36
CA ASN A 92 13.57 -16.72 -6.53
C ASN A 92 12.39 -17.54 -7.05
N GLU A 93 11.33 -17.67 -6.26
CA GLU A 93 10.09 -18.30 -6.71
C GLU A 93 9.25 -17.40 -7.64
N ILE A 94 9.60 -16.12 -7.72
CA ILE A 94 9.00 -15.15 -8.63
C ILE A 94 9.86 -15.13 -9.89
N THR A 95 9.50 -15.96 -10.86
CA THR A 95 10.32 -16.17 -12.06
C THR A 95 10.05 -15.16 -13.17
N ASP A 96 8.82 -14.66 -13.27
CA ASP A 96 8.38 -13.76 -14.34
C ASP A 96 8.64 -12.28 -14.01
N LYS A 97 9.82 -11.78 -14.33
CA LYS A 97 10.17 -10.36 -14.12
C LYS A 97 9.47 -9.42 -15.10
N ASP A 98 8.98 -9.93 -16.22
CA ASP A 98 8.30 -9.14 -17.24
C ASP A 98 6.82 -8.86 -16.91
N LYS A 99 6.21 -9.69 -16.07
CA LYS A 99 4.84 -9.49 -15.60
C LYS A 99 4.78 -8.45 -14.48
N PHE A 100 3.62 -7.83 -14.33
CA PHE A 100 3.33 -7.00 -13.17
C PHE A 100 3.20 -7.87 -11.93
N ILE A 101 3.96 -7.56 -10.90
CA ILE A 101 3.82 -8.21 -9.59
C ILE A 101 2.83 -7.41 -8.75
N ILE A 102 1.68 -8.01 -8.44
CA ILE A 102 0.65 -7.36 -7.64
C ILE A 102 0.71 -7.94 -6.23
N LEU A 103 1.10 -7.10 -5.28
CA LEU A 103 1.17 -7.47 -3.87
C LEU A 103 -0.17 -7.24 -3.18
N VAL A 104 -0.59 -8.24 -2.43
CA VAL A 104 -1.85 -8.24 -1.69
C VAL A 104 -1.57 -8.51 -0.22
N CYS A 105 -2.06 -7.65 0.66
CA CYS A 105 -2.09 -7.87 2.12
C CYS A 105 -3.50 -7.64 2.66
N ASP A 106 -3.70 -7.64 3.98
CA ASP A 106 -5.03 -7.47 4.56
C ASP A 106 -5.65 -6.12 4.22
N MET A 107 -4.95 -5.02 4.51
CA MET A 107 -5.46 -3.64 4.39
C MET A 107 -4.61 -2.73 3.49
N GLY A 108 -3.60 -3.26 2.81
CA GLY A 108 -2.69 -2.48 1.96
C GLY A 108 -1.54 -1.79 2.72
N SER A 109 -1.41 -1.97 4.04
CA SER A 109 -0.40 -1.31 4.88
C SER A 109 0.99 -1.96 4.81
N MET A 110 1.08 -3.28 4.66
CA MET A 110 2.35 -4.02 4.60
C MET A 110 2.94 -4.09 3.19
N SER A 111 2.12 -3.95 2.16
CA SER A 111 2.52 -4.06 0.76
C SER A 111 3.59 -3.05 0.33
N PRO A 112 3.61 -1.78 0.80
CA PRO A 112 4.65 -0.82 0.40
C PRO A 112 6.07 -1.28 0.75
N ASN A 113 6.29 -1.84 1.93
CA ASN A 113 7.61 -2.34 2.36
C ASN A 113 8.03 -3.57 1.55
N ALA A 114 7.09 -4.48 1.31
CA ALA A 114 7.31 -5.65 0.47
C ALA A 114 7.62 -5.26 -0.98
N GLY A 115 6.89 -4.28 -1.53
CA GLY A 115 7.13 -3.76 -2.86
C GLY A 115 8.49 -3.07 -3.01
N GLU A 116 8.95 -2.37 -1.98
CA GLU A 116 10.29 -1.76 -1.96
C GLU A 116 11.40 -2.84 -1.94
N ALA A 117 11.19 -3.91 -1.18
CA ALA A 117 12.11 -5.04 -1.18
C ALA A 117 12.22 -5.69 -2.57
N LEU A 118 11.10 -5.93 -3.25
CA LEU A 118 11.09 -6.45 -4.61
C LEU A 118 11.79 -5.53 -5.61
N LYS A 119 11.59 -4.23 -5.51
CA LYS A 119 12.28 -3.25 -6.38
C LYS A 119 13.80 -3.28 -6.20
N LYS A 120 14.29 -3.45 -4.98
CA LYS A 120 15.72 -3.59 -4.70
C LYS A 120 16.32 -4.84 -5.36
N GLU A 121 15.52 -5.88 -5.55
CA GLU A 121 15.92 -7.13 -6.22
C GLU A 121 15.71 -7.09 -7.76
N GLY A 122 15.39 -5.92 -8.29
CA GLY A 122 15.30 -5.69 -9.73
C GLY A 122 13.94 -5.93 -10.36
N PHE A 123 12.86 -6.02 -9.55
CA PHE A 123 11.49 -6.06 -10.07
C PHE A 123 10.98 -4.64 -10.27
N GLU A 124 10.85 -4.20 -11.51
CA GLU A 124 10.43 -2.83 -11.84
C GLU A 124 8.90 -2.67 -11.84
N ASN A 125 8.18 -3.69 -12.27
CA ASN A 125 6.73 -3.67 -12.45
C ASN A 125 5.98 -4.13 -11.19
N VAL A 126 6.13 -3.41 -10.07
CA VAL A 126 5.46 -3.74 -8.82
C VAL A 126 4.23 -2.85 -8.60
N CYS A 127 3.10 -3.48 -8.36
CA CYS A 127 1.83 -2.83 -8.01
C CYS A 127 1.34 -3.32 -6.65
N LEU A 128 0.53 -2.50 -5.99
CA LEU A 128 -0.06 -2.79 -4.70
C LEU A 128 -1.57 -2.77 -4.82
N LEU A 129 -2.27 -3.78 -4.30
CA LEU A 129 -3.73 -3.75 -4.24
C LEU A 129 -4.18 -2.74 -3.18
N LYS A 130 -4.88 -1.69 -3.62
CA LYS A 130 -5.42 -0.67 -2.72
C LYS A 130 -6.44 -1.28 -1.78
N GLY A 131 -6.22 -1.12 -0.48
CA GLY A 131 -7.08 -1.66 0.57
C GLY A 131 -6.97 -3.18 0.79
N GLY A 132 -6.13 -3.89 0.02
CA GLY A 132 -5.85 -5.30 0.20
C GLY A 132 -7.07 -6.22 0.08
N ILE A 133 -7.03 -7.36 0.75
CA ILE A 133 -8.15 -8.33 0.80
C ILE A 133 -9.41 -7.71 1.44
N ASN A 134 -9.24 -6.79 2.37
CA ASN A 134 -10.40 -6.13 2.98
C ASN A 134 -11.24 -5.37 1.93
N GLN A 135 -10.59 -4.62 1.03
CA GLN A 135 -11.30 -3.95 -0.07
C GLN A 135 -11.94 -4.96 -1.04
N TRP A 136 -11.25 -6.06 -1.33
CA TRP A 136 -11.79 -7.15 -2.16
C TRP A 136 -13.09 -7.72 -1.60
N ARG A 137 -13.16 -7.90 -0.26
CA ARG A 137 -14.38 -8.34 0.44
C ARG A 137 -15.48 -7.28 0.42
N ILE A 138 -15.13 -6.00 0.62
CA ILE A 138 -16.10 -4.89 0.55
C ILE A 138 -16.74 -4.81 -0.84
N ASP A 139 -15.96 -5.03 -1.89
CA ASP A 139 -16.41 -5.06 -3.27
C ASP A 139 -17.20 -6.35 -3.63
N ASN A 140 -17.44 -7.24 -2.65
CA ASN A 140 -18.11 -8.54 -2.80
C ASN A 140 -17.50 -9.43 -3.89
N LEU A 141 -16.19 -9.37 -4.07
CA LEU A 141 -15.47 -10.20 -5.02
C LEU A 141 -15.19 -11.60 -4.44
N PRO A 142 -15.19 -12.65 -5.27
CA PRO A 142 -15.04 -14.03 -4.77
C PRO A 142 -13.63 -14.30 -4.26
N LEU A 143 -13.54 -15.03 -3.15
CA LEU A 143 -12.34 -15.66 -2.62
C LEU A 143 -12.48 -17.18 -2.70
N ILE A 144 -11.37 -17.87 -2.84
CA ILE A 144 -11.29 -19.33 -2.81
C ILE A 144 -10.51 -19.80 -1.62
#